data_2fb31d97e2956a733aea721d8c09c950
#
_entry.id   2fb31d97e2956a733aea721d8c09c950
#
_cell.length_a   1.000
_cell.length_b   1.000
_cell.length_c   1.000
_cell.angle_alpha   90.00
_cell.angle_beta   90.00
_cell.angle_gamma   90.00
#
_symmetry.space_group_name_H-M   'P 1'
#
loop_
_entity.id
_entity.type
_entity.pdbx_description
1 polymer ?
#
loop_
_entity_poly.entity_id
_entity_poly.type
_entity_poly.pdbx_seq_one_letter_code
_entity_poly.pdbx_strand_id
1 'polypeptide(L)'
;KHFALNDCEQDRIGLGVWINEQAAREVYLKAFQAPIEVGNGNGVMIAYTRWGAVWSGGNAGLVNGILRGEWGCDGMVITDNVLNVYVNGPDGVLAGVSIYDAMMPYVTDKLPEYKNDGVIVSAMREACHHNLYAIANSCGMNGVGANTTIKLTRPTVITMVIIITCAAAFFCLLGIVLWIFGVRKLRKTEEYKAYK
;
A
#
# COMPACT_ATOMS: atom_id res chain seq x y z
N LYS A 1 -10.26 -6.18 6.22
CA LYS A 1 -8.90 -6.65 6.51
C LYS A 1 -8.81 -7.14 7.95
N HIS A 2 -7.91 -7.99 8.28
CA HIS A 2 -6.99 -8.68 7.39
C HIS A 2 -7.49 -10.10 7.15
N PHE A 3 -7.54 -10.53 5.91
CA PHE A 3 -8.06 -11.83 5.50
C PHE A 3 -6.89 -12.84 5.41
N ALA A 4 -6.82 -13.87 6.21
CA ALA A 4 -7.70 -14.25 7.29
C ALA A 4 -6.88 -14.67 8.52
N LEU A 5 -7.59 -14.92 9.64
CA LEU A 5 -7.02 -15.47 10.88
C LEU A 5 -6.02 -14.55 11.60
N ASN A 6 -6.19 -13.22 11.48
CA ASN A 6 -5.37 -12.23 12.16
C ASN A 6 -6.04 -11.75 13.46
N ASP A 7 -6.21 -12.66 14.40
CA ASP A 7 -6.89 -12.36 15.68
C ASP A 7 -5.90 -12.00 16.81
N CYS A 8 -4.59 -12.14 16.54
CA CYS A 8 -3.53 -11.78 17.46
C CYS A 8 -2.53 -10.87 16.73
N GLU A 9 -2.33 -9.66 17.24
CA GLU A 9 -1.38 -8.69 16.67
C GLU A 9 0.06 -8.97 17.11
N GLN A 10 0.24 -9.60 18.28
CA GLN A 10 1.58 -9.94 18.76
C GLN A 10 2.19 -11.03 17.86
N ASP A 11 3.40 -10.75 17.37
CA ASP A 11 4.19 -11.67 16.53
C ASP A 11 3.43 -12.17 15.28
N ARG A 12 2.45 -11.39 14.77
CA ARG A 12 1.56 -11.77 13.66
C ARG A 12 2.29 -12.10 12.36
N ILE A 13 3.52 -11.60 12.17
CA ILE A 13 4.29 -11.86 10.95
C ILE A 13 4.74 -13.31 10.93
N GLY A 14 4.09 -14.11 10.08
CA GLY A 14 4.38 -15.54 9.95
C GLY A 14 3.79 -16.43 11.05
N LEU A 15 2.94 -15.89 11.93
CA LEU A 15 2.21 -16.67 12.94
C LEU A 15 1.39 -17.77 12.27
N GLY A 16 1.64 -19.02 12.65
CA GLY A 16 0.87 -20.19 12.20
C GLY A 16 -0.38 -20.38 13.05
N VAL A 17 -1.56 -20.31 12.43
CA VAL A 17 -2.84 -20.55 13.07
C VAL A 17 -3.33 -21.95 12.67
N TRP A 18 -3.51 -22.83 13.65
CA TRP A 18 -3.98 -24.19 13.45
C TRP A 18 -5.44 -24.28 13.86
N ILE A 19 -6.31 -24.39 12.87
CA ILE A 19 -7.76 -24.41 13.05
C ILE A 19 -8.38 -25.34 12.01
N ASN A 20 -9.46 -26.02 12.37
CA ASN A 20 -10.23 -26.79 11.41
C ASN A 20 -11.08 -25.90 10.52
N GLU A 21 -11.50 -26.41 9.39
CA GLU A 21 -12.24 -25.64 8.38
C GLU A 21 -13.61 -25.16 8.90
N GLN A 22 -14.31 -26.00 9.68
CA GLN A 22 -15.60 -25.61 10.24
C GLN A 22 -15.48 -24.36 11.12
N ALA A 23 -14.58 -24.38 12.09
CA ALA A 23 -14.37 -23.24 12.98
C ALA A 23 -13.87 -21.99 12.20
N ALA A 24 -13.00 -22.20 11.19
CA ALA A 24 -12.58 -21.11 10.33
C ALA A 24 -13.78 -20.46 9.64
N ARG A 25 -14.65 -21.24 9.00
CA ARG A 25 -15.81 -20.72 8.25
C ARG A 25 -16.89 -20.10 9.14
N GLU A 26 -17.20 -20.74 10.25
CA GLU A 26 -18.29 -20.29 11.13
C GLU A 26 -17.95 -19.06 11.97
N VAL A 27 -16.67 -18.87 12.29
CA VAL A 27 -16.20 -17.79 13.17
C VAL A 27 -15.37 -16.77 12.41
N TYR A 28 -14.20 -17.16 11.92
CA TYR A 28 -13.18 -16.21 11.46
C TYR A 28 -13.42 -15.68 10.04
N LEU A 29 -13.92 -16.51 9.14
CA LEU A 29 -14.22 -16.11 7.77
C LEU A 29 -15.59 -15.43 7.65
N LYS A 30 -16.47 -15.64 8.60
CA LYS A 30 -17.86 -15.13 8.56
C LYS A 30 -17.93 -13.61 8.47
N ALA A 31 -17.02 -12.91 9.14
CA ALA A 31 -16.95 -11.44 9.11
C ALA A 31 -16.58 -10.88 7.71
N PHE A 32 -15.91 -11.67 6.88
CA PHE A 32 -15.54 -11.29 5.51
C PHE A 32 -16.61 -11.71 4.50
N GLN A 33 -17.29 -12.81 4.74
CA GLN A 33 -18.30 -13.36 3.83
C GLN A 33 -19.41 -12.36 3.53
N ALA A 34 -20.05 -11.83 4.54
CA ALA A 34 -21.21 -10.95 4.36
C ALA A 34 -20.88 -9.64 3.59
N PRO A 35 -19.79 -8.92 3.88
CA PRO A 35 -19.38 -7.78 3.06
C PRO A 35 -19.13 -8.11 1.59
N ILE A 36 -18.66 -9.30 1.27
CA ILE A 36 -18.42 -9.73 -0.11
C ILE A 36 -19.72 -10.16 -0.80
N GLU A 37 -20.44 -11.15 -0.24
CA GLU A 37 -21.61 -11.73 -0.87
C GLU A 37 -22.83 -10.79 -0.92
N VAL A 38 -23.05 -10.02 0.15
CA VAL A 38 -24.21 -9.15 0.28
C VAL A 38 -23.86 -7.69 -0.02
N GLY A 39 -22.66 -7.27 0.42
CA GLY A 39 -22.19 -5.89 0.27
C GLY A 39 -21.49 -5.57 -1.04
N ASN A 40 -21.28 -6.56 -1.94
CA ASN A 40 -20.52 -6.42 -3.17
C ASN A 40 -19.12 -5.80 -2.94
N GLY A 41 -18.47 -6.21 -1.86
CA GLY A 41 -17.14 -5.72 -1.51
C GLY A 41 -16.10 -6.10 -2.58
N ASN A 42 -15.39 -5.10 -3.13
CA ASN A 42 -14.47 -5.26 -4.24
C ASN A 42 -12.99 -5.22 -3.84
N GLY A 43 -12.68 -5.38 -2.56
CA GLY A 43 -11.29 -5.36 -2.11
C GLY A 43 -11.09 -6.06 -0.77
N VAL A 44 -10.02 -6.85 -0.70
CA VAL A 44 -9.62 -7.59 0.50
C VAL A 44 -8.11 -7.41 0.70
N MET A 45 -7.69 -7.15 1.94
CA MET A 45 -6.28 -7.16 2.31
C MET A 45 -5.95 -8.46 3.03
N ILE A 46 -4.93 -9.17 2.55
CA ILE A 46 -4.45 -10.44 3.11
C ILE A 46 -3.72 -10.21 4.43
N ALA A 47 -3.88 -11.15 5.35
CA ALA A 47 -3.17 -11.16 6.62
C ALA A 47 -1.71 -11.64 6.49
N TYR A 48 -0.88 -11.27 7.47
CA TYR A 48 0.47 -11.80 7.63
C TYR A 48 0.52 -13.26 8.08
N THR A 49 -0.57 -13.72 8.69
CA THR A 49 -0.69 -15.04 9.30
C THR A 49 -0.65 -16.17 8.27
N ARG A 50 -0.38 -17.35 8.77
CA ARG A 50 -0.41 -18.62 8.04
C ARG A 50 -1.60 -19.44 8.51
N TRP A 51 -2.32 -20.06 7.60
CA TRP A 51 -3.24 -21.14 7.96
C TRP A 51 -2.44 -22.44 7.93
N GLY A 52 -2.17 -22.98 9.10
CA GLY A 52 -1.18 -24.02 9.26
C GLY A 52 0.22 -23.53 8.87
N ALA A 53 0.83 -24.15 7.89
CA ALA A 53 2.15 -23.80 7.40
C ALA A 53 2.13 -22.82 6.20
N VAL A 54 0.97 -22.61 5.58
CA VAL A 54 0.85 -21.83 4.34
C VAL A 54 0.43 -20.39 4.65
N TRP A 55 1.19 -19.42 4.18
CA TRP A 55 0.80 -18.02 4.26
C TRP A 55 -0.58 -17.78 3.62
N SER A 56 -1.45 -17.00 4.26
CA SER A 56 -2.82 -16.76 3.82
C SER A 56 -2.90 -16.30 2.36
N GLY A 57 -1.98 -15.45 1.90
CA GLY A 57 -1.91 -14.98 0.51
C GLY A 57 -1.36 -16.01 -0.48
N GLY A 58 -0.65 -17.03 -0.02
CA GLY A 58 -0.19 -18.16 -0.85
C GLY A 58 -1.15 -19.37 -0.80
N ASN A 59 -2.26 -19.25 -0.08
CA ASN A 59 -3.23 -20.31 0.08
C ASN A 59 -4.32 -20.22 -1.01
N ALA A 60 -4.13 -20.96 -2.10
CA ALA A 60 -5.07 -20.98 -3.22
C ALA A 60 -6.47 -21.47 -2.82
N GLY A 61 -6.58 -22.40 -1.84
CA GLY A 61 -7.87 -22.84 -1.32
C GLY A 61 -8.64 -21.70 -0.63
N LEU A 62 -7.92 -20.82 0.08
CA LEU A 62 -8.50 -19.67 0.75
C LEU A 62 -8.88 -18.56 -0.24
N VAL A 63 -7.94 -18.15 -1.11
CA VAL A 63 -8.14 -16.99 -1.99
C VAL A 63 -8.93 -17.37 -3.23
N ASN A 64 -8.45 -18.33 -4.03
CA ASN A 64 -9.17 -18.73 -5.26
C ASN A 64 -10.39 -19.59 -4.94
N GLY A 65 -10.28 -20.50 -3.95
CA GLY A 65 -11.39 -21.40 -3.60
C GLY A 65 -12.52 -20.67 -2.89
N ILE A 66 -12.28 -20.19 -1.70
CA ILE A 66 -13.32 -19.60 -0.85
C ILE A 66 -13.69 -18.18 -1.31
N LEU A 67 -12.72 -17.26 -1.31
CA LEU A 67 -13.01 -15.85 -1.57
C LEU A 67 -13.55 -15.61 -2.98
N ARG A 68 -12.89 -16.17 -4.01
CA ARG A 68 -13.31 -15.97 -5.39
C ARG A 68 -14.36 -16.97 -5.85
N GLY A 69 -14.11 -18.27 -5.63
CA GLY A 69 -14.95 -19.34 -6.15
C GLY A 69 -16.29 -19.45 -5.41
N GLU A 70 -16.30 -19.45 -4.09
CA GLU A 70 -17.53 -19.62 -3.31
C GLU A 70 -18.26 -18.30 -3.10
N TRP A 71 -17.55 -17.22 -2.75
CA TRP A 71 -18.18 -15.92 -2.43
C TRP A 71 -18.27 -14.95 -3.60
N GLY A 72 -17.70 -15.31 -4.76
CA GLY A 72 -17.79 -14.51 -6.00
C GLY A 72 -17.07 -13.18 -5.96
N CYS A 73 -15.98 -13.06 -5.21
CA CYS A 73 -15.18 -11.83 -5.17
C CYS A 73 -14.33 -11.66 -6.43
N ASP A 74 -14.78 -10.82 -7.37
CA ASP A 74 -14.03 -10.45 -8.58
C ASP A 74 -13.08 -9.27 -8.36
N GLY A 75 -13.08 -8.69 -7.17
CA GLY A 75 -12.30 -7.53 -6.81
C GLY A 75 -10.82 -7.80 -6.55
N MET A 76 -10.10 -6.74 -6.19
CA MET A 76 -8.67 -6.80 -5.88
C MET A 76 -8.39 -7.53 -4.56
N VAL A 77 -7.29 -8.27 -4.55
CA VAL A 77 -6.71 -8.85 -3.33
C VAL A 77 -5.31 -8.30 -3.17
N ILE A 78 -5.12 -7.48 -2.14
CA ILE A 78 -3.84 -6.83 -1.84
C ILE A 78 -3.18 -7.50 -0.64
N THR A 79 -1.85 -7.58 -0.62
CA THR A 79 -1.13 -7.98 0.60
C THR A 79 -1.23 -6.91 1.68
N ASP A 80 -1.06 -7.27 2.94
CA ASP A 80 -0.58 -6.31 3.94
C ASP A 80 0.83 -5.86 3.56
N ASN A 81 1.36 -4.83 4.20
CA ASN A 81 2.64 -4.24 3.85
C ASN A 81 3.77 -5.29 3.91
N VAL A 82 4.45 -5.49 2.78
CA VAL A 82 5.53 -6.47 2.69
C VAL A 82 6.81 -5.87 3.24
N LEU A 83 7.03 -6.08 4.54
CA LEU A 83 8.21 -5.63 5.28
C LEU A 83 9.32 -6.69 5.33
N ASN A 84 8.99 -7.96 5.08
CA ASN A 84 9.84 -9.13 5.27
C ASN A 84 9.71 -10.13 4.12
N VAL A 85 10.66 -11.08 4.07
CA VAL A 85 10.70 -12.20 3.11
C VAL A 85 9.68 -13.32 3.36
N TYR A 86 8.60 -13.10 4.11
CA TYR A 86 7.57 -14.10 4.35
C TYR A 86 6.65 -14.34 3.15
N VAL A 87 6.64 -13.41 2.19
CA VAL A 87 5.81 -13.45 0.99
C VAL A 87 6.60 -14.03 -0.18
N ASN A 88 6.07 -15.07 -0.79
CA ASN A 88 6.55 -15.55 -2.08
C ASN A 88 5.64 -14.96 -3.17
N GLY A 89 6.20 -14.11 -4.03
CA GLY A 89 5.45 -13.44 -5.10
C GLY A 89 4.76 -14.40 -6.06
N PRO A 90 5.44 -15.38 -6.65
CA PRO A 90 4.83 -16.40 -7.49
C PRO A 90 3.69 -17.17 -6.83
N ASP A 91 3.88 -17.64 -5.59
CA ASP A 91 2.83 -18.37 -4.87
C ASP A 91 1.61 -17.50 -4.61
N GLY A 92 1.81 -16.23 -4.26
CA GLY A 92 0.71 -15.29 -4.06
C GLY A 92 -0.08 -15.02 -5.33
N VAL A 93 0.59 -14.79 -6.47
CA VAL A 93 -0.08 -14.61 -7.76
C VAL A 93 -0.88 -15.85 -8.15
N LEU A 94 -0.29 -17.04 -8.00
CA LEU A 94 -0.97 -18.31 -8.28
C LEU A 94 -2.17 -18.55 -7.37
N ALA A 95 -2.10 -18.08 -6.12
CA ALA A 95 -3.19 -18.18 -5.17
C ALA A 95 -4.29 -17.14 -5.38
N GLY A 96 -4.09 -16.10 -6.21
CA GLY A 96 -5.09 -15.10 -6.52
C GLY A 96 -4.85 -13.71 -5.93
N VAL A 97 -3.67 -13.46 -5.32
CA VAL A 97 -3.24 -12.11 -4.90
C VAL A 97 -2.98 -11.27 -6.16
N SER A 98 -3.52 -10.06 -6.20
CA SER A 98 -3.45 -9.20 -7.37
C SER A 98 -2.61 -7.93 -7.19
N ILE A 99 -2.34 -7.52 -5.95
CA ILE A 99 -1.51 -6.35 -5.63
C ILE A 99 -0.58 -6.69 -4.46
N TYR A 100 0.68 -6.30 -4.58
CA TYR A 100 1.65 -6.37 -3.50
C TYR A 100 1.92 -4.97 -2.96
N ASP A 101 1.56 -4.71 -1.70
CA ASP A 101 1.94 -3.49 -0.98
C ASP A 101 3.37 -3.64 -0.47
N ALA A 102 4.32 -3.55 -1.40
CA ALA A 102 5.72 -3.81 -1.14
C ALA A 102 6.51 -2.50 -1.03
N MET A 103 7.00 -2.19 0.16
CA MET A 103 8.02 -1.14 0.34
C MET A 103 9.37 -1.56 -0.23
N MET A 104 9.62 -2.86 -0.31
CA MET A 104 10.87 -3.44 -0.82
C MET A 104 10.59 -4.21 -2.12
N PRO A 105 11.31 -3.95 -3.20
CA PRO A 105 11.03 -4.51 -4.51
C PRO A 105 11.29 -6.02 -4.64
N TYR A 106 12.04 -6.63 -3.72
CA TYR A 106 12.48 -8.03 -3.81
C TYR A 106 11.37 -9.08 -4.02
N VAL A 107 10.12 -8.77 -3.66
CA VAL A 107 8.99 -9.69 -3.85
C VAL A 107 8.51 -9.65 -5.30
N THR A 108 8.44 -8.46 -5.87
CA THR A 108 7.95 -8.23 -7.23
C THR A 108 9.04 -8.30 -8.27
N ASP A 109 10.30 -8.01 -7.91
CA ASP A 109 11.43 -8.02 -8.83
C ASP A 109 11.73 -9.42 -9.41
N LYS A 110 11.30 -10.48 -8.72
CA LYS A 110 11.42 -11.86 -9.23
C LYS A 110 10.34 -12.24 -10.23
N LEU A 111 9.19 -11.57 -10.25
CA LEU A 111 8.10 -11.91 -11.18
C LEU A 111 8.51 -11.85 -12.65
N PRO A 112 9.34 -10.88 -13.12
CA PRO A 112 9.83 -10.86 -14.50
C PRO A 112 10.65 -12.09 -14.91
N GLU A 113 11.25 -12.81 -13.96
CA GLU A 113 12.00 -14.05 -14.25
C GLU A 113 11.06 -15.14 -14.82
N TYR A 114 9.78 -15.08 -14.46
CA TYR A 114 8.74 -16.03 -14.89
C TYR A 114 8.01 -15.63 -16.18
N LYS A 115 8.52 -14.65 -16.94
CA LYS A 115 7.87 -14.15 -18.16
C LYS A 115 7.59 -15.21 -19.23
N ASN A 116 8.31 -16.34 -19.18
CA ASN A 116 8.14 -17.48 -20.10
C ASN A 116 7.36 -18.64 -19.46
N ASP A 117 6.93 -18.52 -18.21
CA ASP A 117 6.08 -19.49 -17.54
C ASP A 117 4.61 -19.16 -17.82
N GLY A 118 3.98 -19.97 -18.68
CA GLY A 118 2.61 -19.74 -19.12
C GLY A 118 1.58 -19.77 -17.97
N VAL A 119 1.84 -20.52 -16.90
CA VAL A 119 0.94 -20.62 -15.74
C VAL A 119 0.99 -19.33 -14.93
N ILE A 120 2.19 -18.87 -14.60
CA ILE A 120 2.37 -17.62 -13.83
C ILE A 120 1.93 -16.41 -14.65
N VAL A 121 2.24 -16.37 -15.95
CA VAL A 121 1.78 -15.30 -16.86
C VAL A 121 0.25 -15.25 -16.93
N SER A 122 -0.43 -16.40 -17.00
CA SER A 122 -1.89 -16.46 -16.96
C SER A 122 -2.43 -15.92 -15.63
N ALA A 123 -1.84 -16.33 -14.51
CA ALA A 123 -2.24 -15.83 -13.18
C ALA A 123 -2.00 -14.31 -13.03
N MET A 124 -0.92 -13.78 -13.58
CA MET A 124 -0.67 -12.32 -13.62
C MET A 124 -1.71 -11.57 -14.46
N ARG A 125 -2.19 -12.16 -15.55
CA ARG A 125 -3.29 -11.58 -16.35
C ARG A 125 -4.59 -11.53 -15.58
N GLU A 126 -4.93 -12.59 -14.86
CA GLU A 126 -6.10 -12.62 -13.97
C GLU A 126 -5.95 -11.58 -12.84
N ALA A 127 -4.76 -11.45 -12.24
CA ALA A 127 -4.49 -10.41 -11.25
C ALA A 127 -4.74 -9.00 -11.81
N CYS A 128 -4.29 -8.71 -13.03
CA CYS A 128 -4.59 -7.45 -13.72
C CYS A 128 -6.10 -7.27 -13.97
N HIS A 129 -6.81 -8.34 -14.38
CA HIS A 129 -8.26 -8.31 -14.57
C HIS A 129 -8.98 -7.90 -13.28
N HIS A 130 -8.69 -8.53 -12.16
CA HIS A 130 -9.29 -8.23 -10.87
C HIS A 130 -9.01 -6.78 -10.41
N ASN A 131 -7.81 -6.28 -10.66
CA ASN A 131 -7.47 -4.89 -10.34
C ASN A 131 -8.26 -3.91 -11.21
N LEU A 132 -8.35 -4.15 -12.50
CA LEU A 132 -9.12 -3.32 -13.42
C LEU A 132 -10.63 -3.38 -13.10
N TYR A 133 -11.15 -4.55 -12.75
CA TYR A 133 -12.53 -4.72 -12.32
C TYR A 133 -12.82 -3.87 -11.07
N ALA A 134 -11.97 -3.95 -10.04
CA ALA A 134 -12.13 -3.16 -8.83
C ALA A 134 -12.10 -1.65 -9.09
N ILE A 135 -11.16 -1.19 -9.95
CA ILE A 135 -11.06 0.21 -10.36
C ILE A 135 -12.32 0.64 -11.12
N ALA A 136 -12.75 -0.15 -12.12
CA ALA A 136 -13.91 0.17 -12.96
C ALA A 136 -15.20 0.28 -12.14
N ASN A 137 -15.34 -0.51 -11.08
CA ASN A 137 -16.50 -0.51 -10.19
C ASN A 137 -16.32 0.39 -8.94
N SER A 138 -15.26 1.18 -8.89
CA SER A 138 -15.01 2.11 -7.78
C SER A 138 -15.62 3.48 -8.03
N CYS A 139 -15.84 4.23 -6.95
CA CYS A 139 -16.25 5.64 -7.05
C CYS A 139 -15.18 6.54 -7.71
N GLY A 140 -13.93 6.08 -7.80
CA GLY A 140 -12.87 6.78 -8.52
C GLY A 140 -13.12 6.92 -10.02
N MET A 141 -14.00 6.07 -10.58
CA MET A 141 -14.41 6.14 -11.99
C MET A 141 -15.65 7.03 -12.22
N ASN A 142 -16.27 7.58 -11.18
CA ASN A 142 -17.41 8.45 -11.33
C ASN A 142 -17.03 9.74 -12.10
N GLY A 143 -17.72 9.96 -13.22
CA GLY A 143 -17.44 11.10 -14.11
C GLY A 143 -16.25 10.90 -15.06
N VAL A 144 -15.62 9.72 -15.07
CA VAL A 144 -14.58 9.37 -16.02
C VAL A 144 -15.20 8.65 -17.22
N GLY A 145 -15.01 9.19 -18.41
CA GLY A 145 -15.51 8.64 -19.68
C GLY A 145 -14.42 8.64 -20.75
N ALA A 146 -14.77 8.13 -21.95
CA ALA A 146 -13.84 7.99 -23.07
C ALA A 146 -13.13 9.30 -23.46
N ASN A 147 -13.76 10.45 -23.22
CA ASN A 147 -13.22 11.77 -23.57
C ASN A 147 -12.61 12.48 -22.36
N THR A 148 -12.46 11.81 -21.22
CA THR A 148 -11.86 12.41 -20.01
C THR A 148 -10.36 12.58 -20.21
N THR A 149 -9.90 13.82 -20.05
CA THR A 149 -8.46 14.12 -20.04
C THR A 149 -7.96 14.17 -18.61
N ILE A 150 -7.03 13.28 -18.25
CA ILE A 150 -6.38 13.28 -16.96
C ILE A 150 -5.17 14.21 -17.02
N LYS A 151 -5.22 15.30 -16.25
CA LYS A 151 -4.10 16.22 -16.10
C LYS A 151 -3.40 15.97 -14.77
N LEU A 152 -2.15 15.54 -14.83
CA LEU A 152 -1.32 15.42 -13.63
C LEU A 152 -0.99 16.83 -13.12
N THR A 153 -1.45 17.14 -11.93
CA THR A 153 -1.13 18.37 -11.21
C THR A 153 -0.19 18.07 -10.05
N ARG A 154 0.70 19.02 -9.76
CA ARG A 154 1.58 18.87 -8.60
C ARG A 154 0.72 18.78 -7.33
N PRO A 155 0.97 17.79 -6.45
CA PRO A 155 0.22 17.68 -5.20
C PRO A 155 0.27 18.97 -4.40
N THR A 156 -0.87 19.40 -3.83
CA THR A 156 -0.97 20.63 -3.03
C THR A 156 0.05 20.66 -1.89
N VAL A 157 0.29 19.51 -1.24
CA VAL A 157 1.30 19.40 -0.16
C VAL A 157 2.69 19.78 -0.66
N ILE A 158 3.12 19.26 -1.82
CA ILE A 158 4.43 19.58 -2.40
C ILE A 158 4.51 21.07 -2.71
N THR A 159 3.44 21.66 -3.26
CA THR A 159 3.39 23.09 -3.55
C THR A 159 3.50 23.90 -2.26
N MET A 160 2.77 23.53 -1.21
CA MET A 160 2.86 24.19 0.09
C MET A 160 4.25 24.08 0.72
N VAL A 161 4.88 22.90 0.68
CA VAL A 161 6.25 22.71 1.17
C VAL A 161 7.23 23.62 0.42
N ILE A 162 7.14 23.73 -0.89
CA ILE A 162 7.99 24.63 -1.68
C ILE A 162 7.78 26.08 -1.25
N ILE A 163 6.54 26.54 -1.11
CA ILE A 163 6.23 27.92 -0.69
C ILE A 163 6.82 28.20 0.70
N ILE A 164 6.59 27.31 1.67
CA ILE A 164 7.09 27.47 3.04
C ILE A 164 8.62 27.49 3.05
N THR A 165 9.27 26.61 2.30
CA THR A 165 10.74 26.55 2.24
C THR A 165 11.33 27.80 1.61
N CYS A 166 10.74 28.30 0.53
CA CYS A 166 11.16 29.56 -0.11
C CYS A 166 10.97 30.76 0.82
N ALA A 167 9.83 30.83 1.54
CA ALA A 167 9.58 31.89 2.51
C ALA A 167 10.61 31.83 3.68
N ALA A 168 10.88 30.67 4.22
CA ALA A 168 11.87 30.48 5.27
C ALA A 168 13.28 30.92 4.81
N ALA A 169 13.69 30.51 3.62
CA ALA A 169 14.98 30.93 3.03
C ALA A 169 15.06 32.45 2.87
N PHE A 170 13.98 33.09 2.39
CA PHE A 170 13.91 34.55 2.26
C PHE A 170 14.09 35.26 3.61
N PHE A 171 13.36 34.82 4.66
CA PHE A 171 13.48 35.42 5.98
C PHE A 171 14.86 35.17 6.62
N CYS A 172 15.48 34.01 6.41
CA CYS A 172 16.85 33.76 6.84
C CYS A 172 17.84 34.70 6.17
N LEU A 173 17.75 34.88 4.86
CA LEU A 173 18.61 35.83 4.12
C LEU A 173 18.41 37.26 4.59
N LEU A 174 17.17 37.69 4.77
CA LEU A 174 16.83 39.00 5.30
C LEU A 174 17.43 39.20 6.71
N GLY A 175 17.30 38.20 7.57
CA GLY A 175 17.90 38.22 8.92
C GLY A 175 19.44 38.38 8.89
N ILE A 176 20.11 37.64 7.99
CA ILE A 176 21.56 37.78 7.80
C ILE A 176 21.94 39.18 7.34
N VAL A 177 21.20 39.73 6.37
CA VAL A 177 21.44 41.10 5.87
C VAL A 177 21.28 42.13 6.98
N LEU A 178 20.16 42.06 7.72
CA LEU A 178 19.90 42.96 8.86
C LEU A 178 20.97 42.84 9.95
N TRP A 179 21.42 41.62 10.25
CA TRP A 179 22.49 41.36 11.19
C TRP A 179 23.81 42.01 10.74
N ILE A 180 24.18 41.85 9.46
CA ILE A 180 25.38 42.48 8.89
C ILE A 180 25.31 44.02 9.01
N PHE A 181 24.15 44.62 8.66
CA PHE A 181 23.95 46.06 8.81
C PHE A 181 24.01 46.50 10.27
N GLY A 182 23.38 45.76 11.19
CA GLY A 182 23.45 45.99 12.63
C GLY A 182 24.88 45.96 13.15
N VAL A 183 25.65 44.92 12.82
CA VAL A 183 27.07 44.80 13.22
C VAL A 183 27.90 45.95 12.63
N ARG A 184 27.68 46.31 11.35
CA ARG A 184 28.38 47.43 10.72
C ARG A 184 28.05 48.77 11.39
N LYS A 185 26.79 48.96 11.80
CA LYS A 185 26.38 50.17 12.53
C LYS A 185 27.02 50.21 13.93
N LEU A 186 26.99 49.10 14.67
CA LEU A 186 27.64 48.99 15.98
C LEU A 186 29.14 49.29 15.92
N ARG A 187 29.85 48.76 14.94
CA ARG A 187 31.31 49.03 14.76
C ARG A 187 31.66 50.49 14.52
N LYS A 188 30.69 51.34 14.15
CA LYS A 188 30.86 52.75 13.92
C LYS A 188 30.61 53.60 15.18
N THR A 189 30.08 53.01 16.24
CA THR A 189 29.82 53.74 17.48
C THR A 189 31.12 53.95 18.29
N GLU A 190 31.22 55.08 18.99
CA GLU A 190 32.41 55.44 19.77
C GLU A 190 32.61 54.44 20.95
N GLU A 191 31.55 53.89 21.50
CA GLU A 191 31.62 52.85 22.53
C GLU A 191 32.34 51.59 22.05
N TYR A 192 32.07 51.15 20.83
CA TYR A 192 32.75 49.96 20.28
C TYR A 192 34.23 50.23 20.02
N LYS A 193 34.59 51.44 19.62
CA LYS A 193 35.98 51.84 19.42
C LYS A 193 36.75 51.95 20.74
N ALA A 194 36.06 52.33 21.86
CA ALA A 194 36.68 52.39 23.18
C ALA A 194 36.90 51.01 23.81
N TYR A 195 36.23 49.95 23.34
CA TYR A 195 36.38 48.58 23.81
C TYR A 195 37.50 47.80 23.11
N LYS A 196 38.11 48.33 22.07
CA LYS A 196 39.29 47.78 21.36
C LYS A 196 40.56 48.49 21.76
#